data_9077528a65c9e401867d2fbde9d615c6
#
_entry.id   9077528a65c9e401867d2fbde9d615c6
#
_cell.length_a   1.000
_cell.length_b   1.000
_cell.length_c   1.000
_cell.angle_alpha   90.00
_cell.angle_beta   90.00
_cell.angle_gamma   90.00
#
_symmetry.space_group_name_H-M   'P 1'
#
loop_
_entity.id
_entity.type
_entity.pdbx_description
1 polymer ?
#
loop_
_entity_poly.entity_id
_entity_poly.type
_entity_poly.pdbx_seq_one_letter_code
_entity_poly.pdbx_strand_id
1 'polypeptide(L)'
;MRRRTFLGLAAALGACLAGAGCTPAPSEGGPSGGPGFDTSRTALCVLETRENIAASRVIFYDGALAELGELRLPYAGLGGSWELPVVHGGVLFVIPEGYQGRKDERKALEIDLSTLGVRVHRIDRVGMYGIAANDDYVYACSNLNGSSYVSRCSRSGGEVVEAEEQGVCVDSIVLCKDRLCAFATDIAAPDDRPWLYAYDLDLSLVERIDLSAFGKHQYRPLPWGGRVYFPSWSGTSEDAESQVLGSYDPATGATEAFDLGRQVLEVVPWGERLVALFGDVHDDANGKTTSAAVCEAEERWRPGEVADLGYALDHAVVRGDTLYTQSDRTLRTYDLTRGWEVQVSAEISHIDGRFSYISGMVLAEG
;
A
#
# COMPACT_ATOMS: atom_id res chain seq x y z
N MET A 1 -6.21 26.42 2.13
CA MET A 1 -7.56 26.11 1.54
C MET A 1 -8.33 25.22 2.49
N ARG A 2 -9.60 25.53 2.79
CA ARG A 2 -10.31 24.95 3.94
C ARG A 2 -10.68 23.48 3.76
N ARG A 3 -10.20 22.61 4.67
CA ARG A 3 -10.38 21.15 4.81
C ARG A 3 -11.83 20.63 4.94
N ARG A 4 -12.86 21.34 4.54
CA ARG A 4 -14.27 20.98 4.78
C ARG A 4 -14.98 20.24 3.62
N THR A 5 -14.28 19.79 2.60
CA THR A 5 -14.94 19.26 1.40
C THR A 5 -14.83 17.74 1.19
N PHE A 6 -14.13 17.00 2.04
CA PHE A 6 -13.93 15.55 1.84
C PHE A 6 -14.88 14.62 2.64
N LEU A 7 -15.62 15.13 3.60
CA LEU A 7 -16.55 14.35 4.45
C LEU A 7 -18.02 14.39 3.98
N GLY A 8 -18.31 14.86 2.79
CA GLY A 8 -19.67 15.18 2.35
C GLY A 8 -20.31 14.28 1.28
N LEU A 9 -19.77 13.11 0.94
CA LEU A 9 -20.34 12.31 -0.18
C LEU A 9 -20.60 10.82 0.12
N ALA A 10 -20.90 10.46 1.36
CA ALA A 10 -21.27 9.09 1.73
C ALA A 10 -22.64 9.00 2.40
N ALA A 11 -23.66 9.73 1.90
CA ALA A 11 -25.03 9.56 2.38
C ALA A 11 -25.98 9.66 1.20
N ALA A 12 -26.33 8.54 0.59
CA ALA A 12 -27.65 8.20 0.02
C ALA A 12 -27.54 6.92 -0.84
N LEU A 13 -28.13 5.87 -0.36
CA LEU A 13 -29.07 4.98 -1.05
C LEU A 13 -29.08 3.61 -0.37
N GLY A 14 -30.00 3.49 0.53
CA GLY A 14 -30.35 2.21 1.14
C GLY A 14 -31.41 1.48 0.35
N ALA A 15 -31.51 0.20 0.63
CA ALA A 15 -32.58 -0.75 0.44
C ALA A 15 -32.83 -1.29 -0.98
N CYS A 16 -32.59 -2.58 -1.16
CA CYS A 16 -33.59 -3.59 -1.44
C CYS A 16 -33.00 -4.94 -1.85
N LEU A 17 -33.51 -5.95 -1.18
CA LEU A 17 -33.83 -7.31 -1.60
C LEU A 17 -32.82 -8.43 -1.33
N ALA A 18 -33.22 -9.17 -0.31
CA ALA A 18 -32.80 -10.56 -0.06
C ALA A 18 -33.39 -11.51 -1.13
N GLY A 19 -32.61 -12.49 -1.47
CA GLY A 19 -33.14 -13.74 -2.03
C GLY A 19 -32.39 -14.28 -3.23
N ALA A 20 -31.85 -15.44 -3.02
CA ALA A 20 -31.68 -16.55 -3.95
C ALA A 20 -30.24 -16.96 -4.32
N GLY A 21 -29.90 -18.14 -3.81
CA GLY A 21 -29.24 -19.18 -4.62
C GLY A 21 -27.74 -18.99 -4.84
N CYS A 22 -26.95 -19.67 -4.03
CA CYS A 22 -25.56 -19.99 -4.32
C CYS A 22 -25.49 -20.89 -5.57
N THR A 23 -25.34 -20.26 -6.74
CA THR A 23 -24.68 -20.91 -7.87
C THR A 23 -23.19 -20.58 -7.79
N PRO A 24 -22.28 -21.57 -7.88
CA PRO A 24 -20.87 -21.27 -8.02
C PRO A 24 -20.71 -20.42 -9.28
N ALA A 25 -20.18 -19.18 -9.09
CA ALA A 25 -19.85 -18.34 -10.23
C ALA A 25 -18.83 -19.11 -11.09
N PRO A 26 -18.93 -19.06 -12.43
CA PRO A 26 -17.92 -19.60 -13.30
C PRO A 26 -16.59 -18.96 -12.90
N SER A 27 -15.53 -19.78 -12.80
CA SER A 27 -14.16 -19.28 -12.73
C SER A 27 -14.01 -18.31 -13.90
N GLU A 28 -13.93 -17.00 -13.59
CA GLU A 28 -13.59 -16.00 -14.59
C GLU A 28 -12.21 -16.41 -15.11
N GLY A 29 -12.17 -16.94 -16.33
CA GLY A 29 -11.00 -17.52 -16.92
C GLY A 29 -9.89 -16.47 -16.98
N GLY A 30 -8.85 -16.67 -16.18
CA GLY A 30 -7.60 -16.01 -16.43
C GLY A 30 -7.13 -16.29 -17.85
N PRO A 31 -6.27 -15.46 -18.43
CA PRO A 31 -5.78 -15.67 -19.79
C PRO A 31 -5.20 -17.07 -19.91
N SER A 32 -5.81 -17.91 -20.74
CA SER A 32 -5.39 -19.28 -21.00
C SER A 32 -4.21 -19.27 -21.98
N GLY A 33 -3.04 -18.95 -21.48
CA GLY A 33 -1.76 -18.94 -22.18
C GLY A 33 -0.68 -18.61 -21.18
N GLY A 34 0.44 -19.34 -21.18
CA GLY A 34 1.61 -18.95 -20.39
C GLY A 34 2.06 -17.53 -20.77
N PRO A 35 2.91 -16.91 -19.93
CA PRO A 35 3.40 -15.57 -20.21
C PRO A 35 4.06 -15.52 -21.59
N GLY A 36 3.67 -14.53 -22.40
CA GLY A 36 4.28 -14.30 -23.73
C GLY A 36 5.73 -13.78 -23.65
N PHE A 37 6.29 -13.66 -22.42
CA PHE A 37 7.61 -13.18 -22.12
C PHE A 37 8.23 -13.97 -20.95
N ASP A 38 9.54 -13.83 -20.77
CA ASP A 38 10.29 -14.50 -19.70
C ASP A 38 10.15 -13.74 -18.37
N THR A 39 9.26 -14.21 -17.50
CA THR A 39 9.00 -13.64 -16.17
C THR A 39 10.18 -13.80 -15.20
N SER A 40 11.09 -14.77 -15.42
CA SER A 40 12.24 -15.02 -14.54
C SER A 40 13.23 -13.84 -14.49
N ARG A 41 13.16 -12.94 -15.46
CA ARG A 41 13.97 -11.72 -15.53
C ARG A 41 13.35 -10.53 -14.81
N THR A 42 12.13 -10.68 -14.30
CA THR A 42 11.41 -9.57 -13.66
C THR A 42 12.11 -9.13 -12.39
N ALA A 43 12.41 -7.85 -12.31
CA ALA A 43 12.88 -7.20 -11.10
C ALA A 43 11.79 -6.39 -10.43
N LEU A 44 10.94 -5.74 -11.24
CA LEU A 44 9.98 -4.73 -10.83
C LEU A 44 8.64 -4.95 -11.54
N CYS A 45 7.55 -4.78 -10.82
CA CYS A 45 6.19 -4.70 -11.37
C CYS A 45 5.59 -3.33 -11.08
N VAL A 46 4.96 -2.75 -12.10
CA VAL A 46 4.25 -1.46 -12.01
C VAL A 46 2.78 -1.70 -12.31
N LEU A 47 1.90 -1.20 -11.44
CA LEU A 47 0.45 -1.29 -11.59
C LEU A 47 -0.07 -0.01 -12.23
N GLU A 48 -0.74 -0.15 -13.35
CA GLU A 48 -1.40 0.96 -14.04
C GLU A 48 -2.89 0.69 -14.14
N THR A 49 -3.70 1.70 -13.88
CA THR A 49 -5.15 1.55 -13.82
C THR A 49 -5.92 2.74 -14.36
N ARG A 50 -7.19 2.53 -14.62
CA ARG A 50 -8.20 3.55 -14.95
C ARG A 50 -9.38 3.42 -14.00
N GLU A 51 -9.99 4.55 -13.65
CA GLU A 51 -11.16 4.56 -12.76
C GLU A 51 -12.51 4.54 -13.50
N ASN A 52 -12.51 4.88 -14.78
CA ASN A 52 -13.74 5.06 -15.55
C ASN A 52 -14.09 3.88 -16.46
N ILE A 53 -13.18 2.95 -16.64
CA ILE A 53 -13.41 1.69 -17.37
C ILE A 53 -12.65 0.54 -16.71
N ALA A 54 -13.11 -0.68 -16.93
CA ALA A 54 -12.45 -1.91 -16.45
C ALA A 54 -11.19 -2.19 -17.28
N ALA A 55 -10.13 -1.41 -17.04
CA ALA A 55 -8.86 -1.54 -17.72
C ALA A 55 -7.72 -1.21 -16.76
N SER A 56 -7.01 -2.24 -16.36
CA SER A 56 -5.79 -2.16 -15.57
C SER A 56 -4.75 -3.09 -16.16
N ARG A 57 -3.48 -2.88 -15.81
CA ARG A 57 -2.41 -3.82 -16.14
C ARG A 57 -1.33 -3.84 -15.07
N VAL A 58 -0.63 -4.96 -14.98
CA VAL A 58 0.66 -5.10 -14.31
C VAL A 58 1.72 -5.14 -15.39
N ILE A 59 2.67 -4.22 -15.36
CA ILE A 59 3.77 -4.11 -16.30
C ILE A 59 5.02 -4.67 -15.64
N PHE A 60 5.74 -5.51 -16.33
CA PHE A 60 6.92 -6.21 -15.84
C PHE A 60 8.18 -5.60 -16.43
N TYR A 61 9.13 -5.23 -15.56
CA TYR A 61 10.41 -4.64 -15.93
C TYR A 61 11.58 -5.48 -15.45
N ASP A 62 12.65 -5.56 -16.21
CA ASP A 62 13.92 -6.10 -15.72
C ASP A 62 14.69 -5.06 -14.87
N GLY A 63 15.86 -5.47 -14.33
CA GLY A 63 16.65 -4.61 -13.47
C GLY A 63 17.21 -3.36 -14.13
N ALA A 64 17.23 -3.31 -15.47
CA ALA A 64 17.65 -2.15 -16.28
C ALA A 64 16.46 -1.30 -16.76
N LEU A 65 15.25 -1.50 -16.21
CA LEU A 65 14.01 -0.86 -16.61
C LEU A 65 13.58 -1.14 -18.06
N ALA A 66 14.05 -2.23 -18.68
CA ALA A 66 13.48 -2.68 -19.93
C ALA A 66 12.15 -3.38 -19.69
N GLU A 67 11.09 -2.94 -20.36
CA GLU A 67 9.77 -3.58 -20.29
C GLU A 67 9.85 -4.99 -20.90
N LEU A 68 9.44 -6.00 -20.12
CA LEU A 68 9.42 -7.39 -20.54
C LEU A 68 8.05 -7.78 -21.11
N GLY A 69 6.98 -7.24 -20.59
CA GLY A 69 5.62 -7.50 -20.99
C GLY A 69 4.59 -7.02 -19.97
N GLU A 70 3.33 -7.36 -20.20
CA GLU A 70 2.22 -6.93 -19.34
C GLU A 70 1.20 -8.04 -19.11
N LEU A 71 0.52 -7.97 -17.95
CA LEU A 71 -0.69 -8.73 -17.65
C LEU A 71 -1.87 -7.75 -17.63
N ARG A 72 -2.81 -7.89 -18.56
CA ARG A 72 -4.03 -7.07 -18.59
C ARG A 72 -5.10 -7.66 -17.69
N LEU A 73 -5.79 -6.79 -16.94
CA LEU A 73 -6.80 -7.14 -15.97
C LEU A 73 -8.10 -6.39 -16.25
N PRO A 74 -9.26 -7.08 -16.26
CA PRO A 74 -10.55 -6.46 -16.57
C PRO A 74 -11.16 -5.76 -15.34
N TYR A 75 -10.37 -4.95 -14.64
CA TYR A 75 -10.77 -4.22 -13.44
C TYR A 75 -10.52 -2.73 -13.59
N ALA A 76 -11.32 -1.91 -12.90
CA ALA A 76 -11.11 -0.48 -12.73
C ALA A 76 -10.57 -0.22 -11.33
N GLY A 77 -9.73 0.82 -11.16
CA GLY A 77 -9.21 1.21 -9.85
C GLY A 77 -8.40 0.09 -9.18
N LEU A 78 -7.36 -0.41 -9.84
CA LEU A 78 -6.51 -1.48 -9.29
C LEU A 78 -5.51 -0.89 -8.29
N GLY A 79 -5.78 -1.06 -7.00
CA GLY A 79 -5.02 -0.44 -5.92
C GLY A 79 -5.31 1.06 -5.79
N GLY A 80 -4.90 1.65 -4.69
CA GLY A 80 -5.03 3.07 -4.40
C GLY A 80 -3.67 3.76 -4.29
N SER A 81 -3.64 5.08 -4.42
CA SER A 81 -2.41 5.87 -4.24
C SER A 81 -1.88 5.85 -2.80
N TRP A 82 -2.73 5.51 -1.85
CA TRP A 82 -2.42 5.47 -0.42
C TRP A 82 -1.96 4.12 0.07
N GLU A 83 -2.59 3.06 -0.43
CA GLU A 83 -2.40 1.69 -0.01
C GLU A 83 -1.59 0.95 -1.06
N LEU A 84 -0.42 0.51 -0.66
CA LEU A 84 0.48 -0.22 -1.55
C LEU A 84 -0.02 -1.65 -1.74
N PRO A 85 0.09 -2.19 -2.96
CA PRO A 85 -0.08 -3.61 -3.18
C PRO A 85 1.01 -4.39 -2.43
N VAL A 86 0.72 -5.64 -2.06
CA VAL A 86 1.62 -6.48 -1.28
C VAL A 86 2.13 -7.63 -2.14
N VAL A 87 3.43 -7.91 -2.05
CA VAL A 87 4.02 -9.14 -2.61
C VAL A 87 4.44 -10.06 -1.47
N HIS A 88 4.00 -11.31 -1.53
CA HIS A 88 4.39 -12.36 -0.60
C HIS A 88 4.67 -13.65 -1.37
N GLY A 89 5.90 -14.16 -1.26
CA GLY A 89 6.30 -15.42 -1.93
C GLY A 89 6.18 -15.39 -3.46
N GLY A 90 6.47 -14.26 -4.11
CA GLY A 90 6.34 -14.10 -5.55
C GLY A 90 4.90 -13.94 -6.06
N VAL A 91 3.97 -13.71 -5.14
CA VAL A 91 2.55 -13.50 -5.44
C VAL A 91 2.15 -12.08 -5.08
N LEU A 92 1.57 -11.34 -6.02
CA LEU A 92 1.05 -10.00 -5.84
C LEU A 92 -0.40 -10.05 -5.35
N PHE A 93 -0.69 -9.34 -4.28
CA PHE A 93 -2.03 -9.15 -3.74
C PHE A 93 -2.45 -7.70 -3.91
N VAL A 94 -3.65 -7.47 -4.45
CA VAL A 94 -4.16 -6.13 -4.73
C VAL A 94 -5.68 -6.10 -4.69
N ILE A 95 -6.25 -4.97 -4.29
CA ILE A 95 -7.70 -4.75 -4.30
C ILE A 95 -8.08 -3.96 -5.55
N PRO A 96 -8.99 -4.46 -6.39
CA PRO A 96 -9.66 -3.64 -7.38
C PRO A 96 -10.74 -2.84 -6.66
N GLU A 97 -10.59 -1.53 -6.55
CA GLU A 97 -11.58 -0.67 -5.89
C GLU A 97 -12.87 -0.53 -6.70
N GLY A 98 -12.78 -0.70 -8.02
CA GLY A 98 -13.90 -0.54 -8.94
C GLY A 98 -13.95 0.85 -9.60
N TYR A 99 -15.12 1.18 -10.16
CA TYR A 99 -15.30 2.45 -10.86
C TYR A 99 -15.36 3.63 -9.89
N GLN A 100 -14.82 4.76 -10.32
CA GLN A 100 -14.92 6.01 -9.57
C GLN A 100 -16.38 6.29 -9.15
N GLY A 101 -16.57 6.52 -7.85
CA GLY A 101 -17.88 6.78 -7.24
C GLY A 101 -18.75 5.55 -6.97
N ARG A 102 -18.31 4.34 -7.33
CA ARG A 102 -19.02 3.11 -7.00
C ARG A 102 -18.30 2.26 -5.97
N LYS A 103 -17.00 2.03 -6.14
CA LYS A 103 -16.10 1.25 -5.22
C LYS A 103 -16.80 -0.01 -4.66
N ASP A 104 -17.51 -0.74 -5.52
CA ASP A 104 -18.38 -1.85 -5.16
C ASP A 104 -17.76 -3.23 -5.50
N GLU A 105 -16.52 -3.28 -5.89
CA GLU A 105 -15.78 -4.54 -6.03
C GLU A 105 -15.58 -5.16 -4.65
N ARG A 106 -15.98 -6.42 -4.49
CA ARG A 106 -15.99 -7.14 -3.21
C ARG A 106 -15.00 -8.28 -3.26
N LYS A 107 -13.77 -7.98 -3.68
CA LYS A 107 -12.75 -8.98 -3.94
C LYS A 107 -11.34 -8.44 -3.74
N ALA A 108 -10.43 -9.34 -3.45
CA ALA A 108 -8.99 -9.14 -3.61
C ALA A 108 -8.49 -10.05 -4.73
N LEU A 109 -7.45 -9.62 -5.43
CA LEU A 109 -6.79 -10.41 -6.46
C LEU A 109 -5.48 -10.95 -5.91
N GLU A 110 -5.24 -12.23 -6.18
CA GLU A 110 -3.97 -12.92 -5.99
C GLU A 110 -3.41 -13.23 -7.38
N ILE A 111 -2.24 -12.68 -7.69
CA ILE A 111 -1.60 -12.77 -9.01
C ILE A 111 -0.24 -13.42 -8.85
N ASP A 112 -0.07 -14.63 -9.34
CA ASP A 112 1.22 -15.29 -9.39
C ASP A 112 2.10 -14.61 -10.46
N LEU A 113 3.18 -13.95 -10.03
CA LEU A 113 4.04 -13.15 -10.90
C LEU A 113 4.88 -14.01 -11.85
N SER A 114 5.02 -15.30 -11.57
CA SER A 114 5.78 -16.23 -12.43
C SER A 114 4.94 -16.82 -13.54
N THR A 115 3.69 -17.19 -13.25
CA THR A 115 2.78 -17.86 -14.18
C THR A 115 1.74 -16.93 -14.78
N LEU A 116 1.58 -15.72 -14.23
CA LEU A 116 0.52 -14.75 -14.51
C LEU A 116 -0.90 -15.27 -14.21
N GLY A 117 -1.00 -16.33 -13.41
CA GLY A 117 -2.26 -16.86 -12.92
C GLY A 117 -2.94 -15.88 -11.98
N VAL A 118 -4.25 -15.66 -12.19
CA VAL A 118 -5.04 -14.76 -11.34
C VAL A 118 -6.08 -15.58 -10.58
N ARG A 119 -6.07 -15.44 -9.26
CA ARG A 119 -7.11 -15.97 -8.38
C ARG A 119 -7.88 -14.83 -7.73
N VAL A 120 -9.19 -15.03 -7.57
CA VAL A 120 -10.07 -14.04 -6.97
C VAL A 120 -10.55 -14.52 -5.61
N HIS A 121 -10.30 -13.71 -4.58
CA HIS A 121 -10.81 -13.92 -3.22
C HIS A 121 -12.01 -13.02 -3.00
N ARG A 122 -13.18 -13.60 -2.79
CA ARG A 122 -14.40 -12.83 -2.50
C ARG A 122 -14.42 -12.46 -1.03
N ILE A 123 -14.52 -11.15 -0.78
CA ILE A 123 -14.68 -10.55 0.55
C ILE A 123 -15.95 -9.71 0.45
N ASP A 124 -16.99 -10.05 1.23
CA ASP A 124 -18.31 -9.41 1.06
C ASP A 124 -18.39 -8.01 1.68
N ARG A 125 -17.40 -7.16 1.34
CA ARG A 125 -17.31 -5.76 1.76
C ARG A 125 -17.09 -4.86 0.56
N VAL A 126 -17.67 -3.66 0.63
CA VAL A 126 -17.46 -2.56 -0.33
C VAL A 126 -16.48 -1.55 0.23
N GLY A 127 -15.83 -0.78 -0.64
CA GLY A 127 -14.91 0.27 -0.23
C GLY A 127 -13.66 -0.28 0.48
N MET A 128 -13.23 -1.48 0.11
CA MET A 128 -11.95 -2.02 0.55
C MET A 128 -10.80 -1.26 -0.10
N TYR A 129 -9.68 -1.13 0.63
CA TYR A 129 -8.50 -0.42 0.13
C TYR A 129 -7.17 -0.98 0.65
N GLY A 130 -7.04 -1.29 1.95
CA GLY A 130 -5.81 -1.86 2.51
C GLY A 130 -5.78 -3.38 2.39
N ILE A 131 -4.62 -3.95 2.09
CA ILE A 131 -4.40 -5.38 1.90
C ILE A 131 -3.14 -5.85 2.61
N ALA A 132 -3.20 -7.06 3.17
CA ALA A 132 -2.06 -7.80 3.66
C ALA A 132 -2.25 -9.29 3.36
N ALA A 133 -1.18 -10.05 3.21
CA ALA A 133 -1.27 -11.47 2.91
C ALA A 133 -0.10 -12.27 3.49
N ASN A 134 -0.34 -13.55 3.75
CA ASN A 134 0.66 -14.56 4.06
C ASN A 134 0.39 -15.85 3.26
N ASP A 135 1.01 -16.96 3.63
CA ASP A 135 0.84 -18.24 2.93
C ASP A 135 -0.60 -18.77 3.00
N ASP A 136 -1.33 -18.48 4.06
CA ASP A 136 -2.64 -19.07 4.35
C ASP A 136 -3.81 -18.13 4.08
N TYR A 137 -3.61 -16.80 4.24
CA TYR A 137 -4.69 -15.83 4.31
C TYR A 137 -4.41 -14.56 3.51
N VAL A 138 -5.52 -13.96 3.05
CA VAL A 138 -5.58 -12.59 2.55
C VAL A 138 -6.42 -11.77 3.52
N TYR A 139 -5.92 -10.61 3.92
CA TYR A 139 -6.60 -9.65 4.79
C TYR A 139 -6.90 -8.38 4.00
N ALA A 140 -8.05 -7.79 4.24
CA ALA A 140 -8.42 -6.51 3.67
C ALA A 140 -9.12 -5.63 4.72
N CYS A 141 -8.98 -4.32 4.61
CA CYS A 141 -9.74 -3.40 5.45
C CYS A 141 -10.70 -2.54 4.63
N SER A 142 -11.78 -2.11 5.29
CA SER A 142 -12.77 -1.20 4.72
C SER A 142 -13.38 -0.34 5.82
N ASN A 143 -13.78 0.88 5.45
CA ASN A 143 -14.50 1.80 6.33
C ASN A 143 -15.91 2.03 5.77
N LEU A 144 -16.93 1.78 6.57
CA LEU A 144 -18.31 1.91 6.14
C LEU A 144 -19.23 2.34 7.29
N ASN A 145 -19.97 3.44 7.10
CA ASN A 145 -21.00 3.91 8.03
C ASN A 145 -20.51 4.15 9.48
N GLY A 146 -19.29 4.60 9.67
CA GLY A 146 -18.72 4.88 10.99
C GLY A 146 -18.15 3.65 11.71
N SER A 147 -18.05 2.52 11.03
CA SER A 147 -17.33 1.34 11.46
C SER A 147 -16.20 1.01 10.49
N SER A 148 -15.14 0.44 11.03
CA SER A 148 -14.07 -0.20 10.23
C SER A 148 -14.18 -1.71 10.34
N TYR A 149 -13.86 -2.37 9.26
CA TYR A 149 -13.84 -3.82 9.17
C TYR A 149 -12.47 -4.27 8.72
N VAL A 150 -11.93 -5.25 9.41
CA VAL A 150 -10.77 -6.03 8.95
C VAL A 150 -11.28 -7.42 8.64
N SER A 151 -11.22 -7.81 7.38
CA SER A 151 -11.71 -9.09 6.88
C SER A 151 -10.54 -10.00 6.56
N ARG A 152 -10.67 -11.30 6.86
CA ARG A 152 -9.72 -12.36 6.53
C ARG A 152 -10.41 -13.42 5.71
N CYS A 153 -9.84 -13.81 4.57
CA CYS A 153 -10.24 -15.00 3.83
C CYS A 153 -9.07 -15.97 3.66
N SER A 154 -9.36 -17.28 3.69
CA SER A 154 -8.34 -18.28 3.39
C SER A 154 -8.01 -18.28 1.90
N ARG A 155 -6.73 -18.40 1.54
CA ARG A 155 -6.26 -18.57 0.15
C ARG A 155 -6.74 -19.87 -0.45
N SER A 156 -7.05 -20.89 0.35
CA SER A 156 -7.66 -22.14 -0.10
C SER A 156 -9.19 -22.05 -0.29
N GLY A 157 -9.79 -20.92 0.04
CA GLY A 157 -11.24 -20.70 0.03
C GLY A 157 -11.88 -20.98 1.39
N GLY A 158 -13.14 -20.66 1.54
CA GLY A 158 -13.90 -20.86 2.76
C GLY A 158 -14.64 -19.61 3.21
N GLU A 159 -15.02 -19.59 4.49
CA GLU A 159 -15.76 -18.49 5.11
C GLU A 159 -14.84 -17.29 5.39
N VAL A 160 -15.37 -16.09 5.22
CA VAL A 160 -14.69 -14.84 5.57
C VAL A 160 -14.93 -14.57 7.05
N VAL A 161 -13.85 -14.32 7.79
CA VAL A 161 -13.90 -13.90 9.19
C VAL A 161 -13.64 -12.41 9.26
N GLU A 162 -14.32 -11.71 10.18
CA GLU A 162 -14.23 -10.26 10.30
C GLU A 162 -14.07 -9.80 11.73
N ALA A 163 -13.25 -8.77 11.92
CA ALA A 163 -13.25 -7.93 13.11
C ALA A 163 -13.89 -6.58 12.75
N GLU A 164 -14.79 -6.10 13.62
CA GLU A 164 -15.44 -4.80 13.47
C GLU A 164 -15.06 -3.88 14.63
N GLU A 165 -14.65 -2.66 14.30
CA GLU A 165 -14.38 -1.60 15.26
C GLU A 165 -15.26 -0.39 14.95
N GLN A 166 -16.04 0.04 15.94
CA GLN A 166 -16.96 1.17 15.79
C GLN A 166 -16.29 2.49 16.18
N GLY A 167 -16.63 3.56 15.47
CA GLY A 167 -16.14 4.90 15.75
C GLY A 167 -14.69 5.15 15.33
N VAL A 168 -14.08 4.21 14.60
CA VAL A 168 -12.72 4.35 14.08
C VAL A 168 -12.71 4.25 12.55
N CYS A 169 -11.69 4.83 11.95
CA CYS A 169 -11.34 4.68 10.56
C CYS A 169 -9.98 3.99 10.49
N VAL A 170 -9.91 2.77 9.98
CA VAL A 170 -8.62 2.11 9.71
C VAL A 170 -7.96 2.86 8.56
N ASP A 171 -6.73 3.29 8.73
CA ASP A 171 -5.96 4.01 7.72
C ASP A 171 -5.11 3.04 6.88
N SER A 172 -4.51 2.04 7.51
CA SER A 172 -3.69 1.02 6.83
C SER A 172 -3.60 -0.28 7.64
N ILE A 173 -3.25 -1.39 6.96
CA ILE A 173 -2.98 -2.68 7.59
C ILE A 173 -1.66 -3.26 7.10
N VAL A 174 -0.98 -4.00 7.98
CA VAL A 174 0.25 -4.71 7.63
C VAL A 174 0.43 -5.96 8.49
N LEU A 175 0.99 -7.00 7.89
CA LEU A 175 1.41 -8.20 8.61
C LEU A 175 2.87 -8.09 9.05
N CYS A 176 3.12 -8.39 10.32
CA CYS A 176 4.47 -8.53 10.86
C CYS A 176 4.53 -9.75 11.78
N LYS A 177 5.27 -10.77 11.39
CA LYS A 177 5.32 -12.07 12.08
C LYS A 177 3.91 -12.69 12.20
N ASP A 178 3.46 -12.93 13.42
CA ASP A 178 2.18 -13.52 13.78
C ASP A 178 1.12 -12.48 14.16
N ARG A 179 1.32 -11.22 13.77
CA ARG A 179 0.40 -10.11 14.06
C ARG A 179 -0.03 -9.40 12.80
N LEU A 180 -1.33 -9.11 12.74
CA LEU A 180 -1.89 -8.13 11.83
C LEU A 180 -2.00 -6.81 12.58
N CYS A 181 -1.29 -5.81 12.12
CA CYS A 181 -1.30 -4.45 12.66
C CYS A 181 -2.25 -3.59 11.82
N ALA A 182 -3.28 -3.02 12.43
CA ALA A 182 -4.19 -2.08 11.81
C ALA A 182 -4.00 -0.69 12.45
N PHE A 183 -3.56 0.26 11.65
CA PHE A 183 -3.45 1.66 12.05
C PHE A 183 -4.80 2.34 11.83
N ALA A 184 -5.30 3.01 12.85
CA ALA A 184 -6.65 3.57 12.82
C ALA A 184 -6.73 4.91 13.51
N THR A 185 -7.67 5.73 13.05
CA THR A 185 -8.01 7.03 13.64
C THR A 185 -9.37 6.93 14.33
N ASP A 186 -9.45 7.33 15.60
CA ASP A 186 -10.71 7.46 16.33
C ASP A 186 -11.42 8.73 15.87
N ILE A 187 -12.37 8.57 14.93
CA ILE A 187 -13.14 9.66 14.34
C ILE A 187 -14.25 10.19 15.28
N ALA A 188 -14.54 9.48 16.37
CA ALA A 188 -15.46 9.94 17.40
C ALA A 188 -14.76 10.86 18.44
N ALA A 189 -13.44 10.77 18.56
CA ALA A 189 -12.65 11.64 19.39
C ALA A 189 -12.49 13.02 18.72
N PRO A 190 -12.59 14.13 19.47
CA PRO A 190 -12.51 15.48 18.89
C PRO A 190 -11.10 15.83 18.35
N ASP A 191 -10.10 15.05 18.71
CA ASP A 191 -8.69 15.22 18.34
C ASP A 191 -8.20 14.21 17.29
N ASP A 192 -9.10 13.41 16.69
CA ASP A 192 -8.75 12.36 15.71
C ASP A 192 -7.62 11.46 16.23
N ARG A 193 -7.85 10.85 17.40
CA ARG A 193 -6.82 10.08 18.11
C ARG A 193 -6.37 8.86 17.34
N PRO A 194 -5.05 8.71 17.08
CA PRO A 194 -4.51 7.56 16.36
C PRO A 194 -4.29 6.36 17.28
N TRP A 195 -4.61 5.17 16.76
CA TRP A 195 -4.46 3.91 17.44
C TRP A 195 -3.79 2.86 16.55
N LEU A 196 -3.04 1.95 17.18
CA LEU A 196 -2.66 0.68 16.59
C LEU A 196 -3.48 -0.43 17.25
N TYR A 197 -4.20 -1.19 16.45
CA TYR A 197 -4.85 -2.43 16.83
C TYR A 197 -3.98 -3.58 16.36
N ALA A 198 -3.44 -4.38 17.27
CA ALA A 198 -2.69 -5.58 16.95
C ALA A 198 -3.58 -6.79 17.16
N TYR A 199 -3.88 -7.48 16.07
CA TYR A 199 -4.65 -8.73 16.06
C TYR A 199 -3.72 -9.92 15.92
N ASP A 200 -4.13 -11.09 16.42
CA ASP A 200 -3.57 -12.35 15.97
C ASP A 200 -4.03 -12.68 14.54
N LEU A 201 -3.51 -13.77 13.97
CA LEU A 201 -3.87 -14.15 12.60
C LEU A 201 -5.33 -14.61 12.45
N ASP A 202 -6.03 -14.87 13.56
CA ASP A 202 -7.46 -15.21 13.62
C ASP A 202 -8.37 -13.99 13.83
N LEU A 203 -7.80 -12.79 13.79
CA LEU A 203 -8.46 -11.50 14.03
C LEU A 203 -8.98 -11.33 15.47
N SER A 204 -8.43 -12.04 16.45
CA SER A 204 -8.65 -11.74 17.85
C SER A 204 -7.76 -10.56 18.26
N LEU A 205 -8.35 -9.53 18.84
CA LEU A 205 -7.60 -8.36 19.32
C LEU A 205 -6.67 -8.76 20.46
N VAL A 206 -5.37 -8.58 20.26
CA VAL A 206 -4.32 -8.88 21.25
C VAL A 206 -4.02 -7.65 22.10
N GLU A 207 -3.85 -6.49 21.45
CA GLU A 207 -3.60 -5.24 22.15
C GLU A 207 -4.04 -4.02 21.32
N ARG A 208 -4.21 -2.90 22.02
CA ARG A 208 -4.51 -1.59 21.45
C ARG A 208 -3.55 -0.56 22.02
N ILE A 209 -2.86 0.16 21.15
CA ILE A 209 -1.77 1.08 21.52
C ILE A 209 -2.15 2.49 21.08
N ASP A 210 -2.03 3.46 21.97
CA ASP A 210 -2.21 4.88 21.68
C ASP A 210 -0.97 5.40 20.94
N LEU A 211 -1.17 5.91 19.73
CA LEU A 211 -0.12 6.46 18.88
C LEU A 211 -0.07 8.00 18.88
N SER A 212 -0.74 8.67 19.80
CA SER A 212 -0.82 10.15 19.86
C SER A 212 0.54 10.83 19.92
N ALA A 213 1.57 10.14 20.44
CA ALA A 213 2.94 10.66 20.48
C ALA A 213 3.66 10.65 19.12
N PHE A 214 3.11 9.96 18.11
CA PHE A 214 3.76 9.77 16.80
C PHE A 214 3.17 10.64 15.69
N GLY A 215 2.10 11.36 15.95
CA GLY A 215 1.31 12.09 14.96
C GLY A 215 0.04 11.36 14.56
N LYS A 216 -0.62 11.82 13.50
CA LYS A 216 -1.93 11.31 13.06
C LYS A 216 -1.85 10.71 11.66
N HIS A 217 -2.78 9.79 11.36
CA HIS A 217 -2.92 9.14 10.06
C HIS A 217 -1.63 8.45 9.63
N GLN A 218 -1.34 7.32 10.28
CA GLN A 218 -0.22 6.48 9.92
C GLN A 218 -0.52 5.79 8.59
N TYR A 219 0.45 5.82 7.68
CA TYR A 219 0.33 5.27 6.34
C TYR A 219 1.61 4.55 5.92
N ARG A 220 1.55 3.75 4.86
CA ARG A 220 2.67 3.00 4.31
C ARG A 220 3.54 2.30 5.37
N PRO A 221 2.94 1.52 6.27
CA PRO A 221 3.69 0.82 7.29
C PRO A 221 4.61 -0.23 6.64
N LEU A 222 5.86 -0.27 7.08
CA LEU A 222 6.89 -1.20 6.61
C LEU A 222 7.16 -2.29 7.65
N PRO A 223 6.83 -3.57 7.38
CA PRO A 223 7.27 -4.69 8.20
C PRO A 223 8.72 -5.04 7.83
N TRP A 224 9.65 -4.80 8.75
CA TRP A 224 11.06 -5.08 8.50
C TRP A 224 11.82 -5.37 9.81
N GLY A 225 12.77 -6.32 9.77
CA GLY A 225 13.56 -6.70 10.95
C GLY A 225 12.73 -7.21 12.13
N GLY A 226 11.48 -7.69 11.86
CA GLY A 226 10.55 -8.15 12.89
C GLY A 226 9.84 -7.05 13.65
N ARG A 227 9.91 -5.82 13.19
CA ARG A 227 9.18 -4.63 13.67
C ARG A 227 8.33 -4.06 12.54
N VAL A 228 7.39 -3.17 12.89
CA VAL A 228 6.67 -2.35 11.93
C VAL A 228 7.14 -0.92 12.09
N TYR A 229 7.64 -0.32 11.02
CA TYR A 229 7.97 1.10 10.93
C TYR A 229 6.84 1.84 10.23
N PHE A 230 6.49 3.03 10.71
CA PHE A 230 5.37 3.78 10.16
C PHE A 230 5.61 5.29 10.21
N PRO A 231 5.49 5.99 9.09
CA PRO A 231 5.37 7.43 9.07
C PRO A 231 3.96 7.87 9.47
N SER A 232 3.82 9.16 9.81
CA SER A 232 2.53 9.79 10.06
C SER A 232 2.37 11.00 9.15
N TRP A 233 1.17 11.22 8.63
CA TRP A 233 0.91 12.33 7.73
C TRP A 233 1.07 13.70 8.41
N SER A 234 0.41 13.85 9.56
CA SER A 234 0.48 15.10 10.32
C SER A 234 1.12 14.86 11.68
N GLY A 235 1.75 15.91 12.22
CA GLY A 235 2.33 15.88 13.54
C GLY A 235 1.27 15.84 14.64
N THR A 236 1.70 16.05 15.86
CA THR A 236 0.83 16.03 17.06
C THR A 236 -0.10 17.25 17.14
N SER A 237 0.14 18.29 16.34
CA SER A 237 -0.73 19.46 16.17
C SER A 237 -1.27 19.53 14.74
N GLU A 238 -2.47 20.13 14.56
CA GLU A 238 -3.20 20.11 13.29
C GLU A 238 -2.45 20.72 12.08
N ASP A 239 -1.52 21.65 12.32
CA ASP A 239 -0.78 22.33 11.27
C ASP A 239 0.70 21.91 11.18
N ALA A 240 1.13 20.93 11.98
CA ALA A 240 2.51 20.47 11.98
C ALA A 240 2.67 19.24 11.06
N GLU A 241 3.68 19.29 10.21
CA GLU A 241 4.17 18.12 9.49
C GLU A 241 4.78 17.11 10.48
N SER A 242 4.53 15.82 10.30
CA SER A 242 5.16 14.81 11.15
C SER A 242 6.59 14.57 10.70
N GLN A 243 7.54 14.78 11.60
CA GLN A 243 8.96 14.48 11.38
C GLN A 243 9.39 13.17 12.05
N VAL A 244 8.42 12.44 12.59
CA VAL A 244 8.65 11.23 13.37
C VAL A 244 8.43 9.99 12.53
N LEU A 245 9.41 9.10 12.52
CA LEU A 245 9.24 7.70 12.14
C LEU A 245 8.91 6.91 13.40
N GLY A 246 7.72 6.32 13.47
CA GLY A 246 7.33 5.41 14.53
C GLY A 246 7.82 4.00 14.28
N SER A 247 8.00 3.21 15.33
CA SER A 247 8.15 1.77 15.22
C SER A 247 7.37 1.04 16.30
N TYR A 248 6.93 -0.17 15.98
CA TYR A 248 6.25 -1.09 16.89
C TYR A 248 6.89 -2.48 16.80
N ASP A 249 7.16 -3.07 17.95
CA ASP A 249 7.66 -4.44 18.07
C ASP A 249 6.54 -5.38 18.50
N PRO A 250 6.01 -6.24 17.62
CA PRO A 250 4.91 -7.15 17.96
C PRO A 250 5.24 -8.20 19.02
N ALA A 251 6.53 -8.47 19.27
CA ALA A 251 6.94 -9.47 20.25
C ALA A 251 6.90 -8.93 21.68
N THR A 252 7.08 -7.63 21.86
CA THR A 252 7.18 -6.98 23.19
C THR A 252 6.09 -5.96 23.46
N GLY A 253 5.32 -5.55 22.43
CA GLY A 253 4.37 -4.42 22.50
C GLY A 253 5.04 -3.05 22.56
N ALA A 254 6.38 -2.98 22.46
CA ALA A 254 7.12 -1.73 22.61
C ALA A 254 7.01 -0.87 21.36
N THR A 255 6.84 0.44 21.58
CA THR A 255 6.89 1.46 20.53
C THR A 255 8.08 2.39 20.75
N GLU A 256 8.66 2.88 19.65
CA GLU A 256 9.74 3.87 19.68
C GLU A 256 9.48 4.94 18.63
N ALA A 257 9.94 6.17 18.93
CA ALA A 257 9.87 7.31 18.04
C ALA A 257 11.28 7.78 17.66
N PHE A 258 11.49 8.01 16.36
CA PHE A 258 12.73 8.52 15.80
C PHE A 258 12.45 9.84 15.08
N ASP A 259 13.04 10.92 15.57
CA ASP A 259 12.94 12.24 14.93
C ASP A 259 13.92 12.29 13.75
N LEU A 260 13.39 12.35 12.54
CA LEU A 260 14.17 12.45 11.31
C LEU A 260 14.36 13.91 10.84
N GLY A 261 13.79 14.88 11.55
CA GLY A 261 13.94 16.31 11.26
C GLY A 261 13.23 16.79 10.00
N ARG A 262 12.49 15.92 9.31
CA ARG A 262 11.76 16.20 8.06
C ARG A 262 10.51 15.33 7.99
N GLN A 263 9.50 15.80 7.25
CA GLN A 263 8.32 14.98 6.98
C GLN A 263 8.71 13.70 6.23
N VAL A 264 8.37 12.55 6.83
CA VAL A 264 8.66 11.24 6.25
C VAL A 264 7.53 10.87 5.30
N LEU A 265 7.85 10.72 4.04
CA LEU A 265 6.93 10.19 3.02
C LEU A 265 6.84 8.67 3.08
N GLU A 266 8.00 8.02 3.10
CA GLU A 266 8.12 6.58 3.05
C GLU A 266 9.51 6.15 3.55
N VAL A 267 9.63 4.92 4.04
CA VAL A 267 10.90 4.28 4.31
C VAL A 267 10.97 2.94 3.60
N VAL A 268 12.10 2.63 2.98
CA VAL A 268 12.34 1.36 2.31
C VAL A 268 13.64 0.70 2.82
N PRO A 269 13.67 -0.64 2.97
CA PRO A 269 14.81 -1.31 3.56
C PRO A 269 15.97 -1.42 2.55
N TRP A 270 17.22 -1.25 3.03
CA TRP A 270 18.44 -1.50 2.29
C TRP A 270 19.46 -2.24 3.16
N GLY A 271 19.51 -3.57 3.07
CA GLY A 271 20.27 -4.39 3.98
C GLY A 271 19.82 -4.20 5.43
N GLU A 272 20.72 -3.74 6.31
CA GLU A 272 20.41 -3.39 7.71
C GLU A 272 20.10 -1.90 7.91
N ARG A 273 19.94 -1.15 6.83
CA ARG A 273 19.67 0.29 6.79
C ARG A 273 18.27 0.58 6.27
N LEU A 274 17.83 1.81 6.44
CA LEU A 274 16.63 2.36 5.79
C LEU A 274 17.02 3.48 4.84
N VAL A 275 16.38 3.54 3.70
CA VAL A 275 16.33 4.75 2.87
C VAL A 275 15.08 5.49 3.27
N ALA A 276 15.23 6.66 3.86
CA ALA A 276 14.12 7.54 4.19
C ALA A 276 13.88 8.51 3.02
N LEU A 277 12.63 8.62 2.64
CA LEU A 277 12.14 9.53 1.59
C LEU A 277 11.31 10.61 2.29
N PHE A 278 11.66 11.87 2.04
CA PHE A 278 11.07 13.02 2.71
C PHE A 278 10.27 13.85 1.73
N GLY A 279 9.06 14.20 2.10
CA GLY A 279 8.13 14.98 1.30
C GLY A 279 6.70 14.73 1.73
N ASP A 280 5.76 15.32 1.01
CA ASP A 280 4.33 15.10 1.18
C ASP A 280 3.80 14.38 -0.06
N VAL A 281 3.01 13.35 0.13
CA VAL A 281 2.32 12.58 -0.94
C VAL A 281 1.46 13.47 -1.86
N HIS A 282 1.11 14.68 -1.43
CA HIS A 282 0.19 15.58 -2.14
C HIS A 282 0.81 16.89 -2.63
N ASP A 283 2.13 17.04 -2.53
CA ASP A 283 2.78 18.34 -2.78
C ASP A 283 3.37 18.51 -4.19
N ASP A 284 3.16 17.55 -5.08
CA ASP A 284 3.47 17.66 -6.52
C ASP A 284 2.82 18.92 -7.14
N ALA A 285 1.59 19.23 -6.73
CA ALA A 285 0.85 20.42 -7.18
C ALA A 285 1.53 21.77 -6.79
N ASN A 286 2.41 21.77 -5.79
CA ASN A 286 3.12 22.94 -5.31
C ASN A 286 4.58 23.02 -5.78
N GLY A 287 5.02 22.03 -6.60
CA GLY A 287 6.38 21.96 -7.13
C GLY A 287 7.43 21.60 -6.07
N LYS A 288 7.04 21.04 -4.94
CA LYS A 288 7.96 20.49 -3.96
C LYS A 288 8.55 19.18 -4.46
N THR A 289 9.82 18.97 -4.19
CA THR A 289 10.56 17.77 -4.55
C THR A 289 10.74 16.85 -3.36
N THR A 290 10.89 15.55 -3.61
CA THR A 290 11.24 14.57 -2.60
C THR A 290 12.73 14.61 -2.34
N SER A 291 13.12 14.60 -1.07
CA SER A 291 14.51 14.38 -0.65
C SER A 291 14.68 12.95 -0.13
N ALA A 292 15.89 12.43 -0.21
CA ALA A 292 16.24 11.09 0.24
C ALA A 292 17.49 11.08 1.11
N ALA A 293 17.56 10.16 2.06
CA ALA A 293 18.75 9.92 2.85
C ALA A 293 18.83 8.46 3.28
N VAL A 294 20.05 7.97 3.50
CA VAL A 294 20.29 6.70 4.17
C VAL A 294 20.30 6.93 5.69
N CYS A 295 19.60 6.06 6.41
CA CYS A 295 19.49 6.09 7.86
C CYS A 295 20.09 4.81 8.44
N GLU A 296 20.96 4.94 9.45
CA GLU A 296 21.65 3.83 10.14
C GLU A 296 20.95 3.52 11.47
N ALA A 297 20.75 2.23 11.76
CA ALA A 297 20.14 1.80 13.03
C ALA A 297 20.97 2.20 14.26
N GLU A 298 22.30 2.10 14.15
CA GLU A 298 23.24 2.46 15.20
C GLU A 298 23.17 3.94 15.57
N GLU A 299 22.78 4.79 14.63
CA GLU A 299 22.55 6.22 14.82
C GLU A 299 21.10 6.56 15.16
N ARG A 300 20.29 5.56 15.56
CA ARG A 300 18.86 5.71 15.82
C ARG A 300 18.10 6.29 14.63
N TRP A 301 18.37 5.77 13.45
CA TRP A 301 17.74 6.15 12.17
C TRP A 301 17.93 7.64 11.80
N ARG A 302 18.94 8.32 12.34
CA ARG A 302 19.24 9.67 11.90
C ARG A 302 19.61 9.69 10.43
N PRO A 303 19.02 10.62 9.64
CA PRO A 303 19.39 10.76 8.24
C PRO A 303 20.87 11.16 8.11
N GLY A 304 21.58 10.48 7.20
CA GLY A 304 22.88 10.91 6.73
C GLY A 304 22.80 12.14 5.84
N GLU A 305 23.62 12.20 4.80
CA GLU A 305 23.53 13.26 3.79
C GLU A 305 22.17 13.20 3.07
N VAL A 306 21.46 14.33 3.06
CA VAL A 306 20.14 14.45 2.43
C VAL A 306 20.30 15.00 1.03
N ALA A 307 19.84 14.24 0.05
CA ALA A 307 19.84 14.62 -1.36
C ALA A 307 18.42 14.99 -1.84
N ASP A 308 18.32 16.07 -2.62
CA ASP A 308 17.08 16.40 -3.34
C ASP A 308 17.03 15.61 -4.63
N LEU A 309 15.96 14.85 -4.85
CA LEU A 309 15.78 14.05 -6.07
C LEU A 309 15.35 14.88 -7.29
N GLY A 310 14.90 16.11 -7.07
CA GLY A 310 14.49 17.05 -8.14
C GLY A 310 13.09 16.78 -8.70
N TYR A 311 12.29 15.92 -8.08
CA TYR A 311 10.90 15.60 -8.45
C TYR A 311 10.11 15.10 -7.24
N ALA A 312 8.77 15.17 -7.31
CA ALA A 312 7.90 14.52 -6.35
C ALA A 312 7.83 13.02 -6.61
N LEU A 313 7.91 12.22 -5.56
CA LEU A 313 7.93 10.76 -5.63
C LEU A 313 6.55 10.19 -5.28
N ASP A 314 6.11 9.18 -6.05
CA ASP A 314 4.91 8.40 -5.74
C ASP A 314 5.25 7.08 -5.04
N HIS A 315 6.25 6.34 -5.56
CA HIS A 315 6.64 5.01 -5.04
C HIS A 315 8.15 4.80 -5.09
N ALA A 316 8.64 4.02 -4.13
CA ALA A 316 10.04 3.59 -4.09
C ALA A 316 10.16 2.14 -3.60
N VAL A 317 11.15 1.43 -4.13
CA VAL A 317 11.55 0.08 -3.64
C VAL A 317 13.05 -0.11 -3.83
N VAL A 318 13.67 -0.95 -3.02
CA VAL A 318 15.10 -1.27 -3.11
C VAL A 318 15.31 -2.75 -3.37
N ARG A 319 16.13 -3.09 -4.39
CA ARG A 319 16.57 -4.45 -4.67
C ARG A 319 18.11 -4.48 -4.73
N GLY A 320 18.73 -5.22 -3.81
CA GLY A 320 20.19 -5.15 -3.66
C GLY A 320 20.64 -3.74 -3.33
N ASP A 321 21.54 -3.20 -4.12
CA ASP A 321 22.03 -1.81 -3.97
C ASP A 321 21.33 -0.80 -4.89
N THR A 322 20.26 -1.21 -5.56
CA THR A 322 19.53 -0.36 -6.49
C THR A 322 18.22 0.12 -5.87
N LEU A 323 18.06 1.44 -5.73
CA LEU A 323 16.79 2.09 -5.45
C LEU A 323 16.06 2.34 -6.78
N TYR A 324 14.84 1.86 -6.88
CA TYR A 324 13.89 2.15 -7.95
C TYR A 324 12.89 3.17 -7.44
N THR A 325 12.62 4.20 -8.22
CA THR A 325 11.64 5.23 -7.91
C THR A 325 10.68 5.41 -9.07
N GLN A 326 9.44 5.77 -8.73
CA GLN A 326 8.43 6.14 -9.70
C GLN A 326 7.87 7.52 -9.35
N SER A 327 7.74 8.36 -10.35
CA SER A 327 7.14 9.69 -10.27
C SER A 327 6.30 9.92 -11.51
N ASP A 328 5.00 10.12 -11.36
CA ASP A 328 4.05 10.16 -12.46
C ASP A 328 4.24 8.93 -13.39
N ARG A 329 4.80 9.11 -14.56
CA ARG A 329 5.04 8.04 -15.54
C ARG A 329 6.52 7.75 -15.77
N THR A 330 7.38 8.24 -14.92
CA THR A 330 8.82 8.05 -15.06
C THR A 330 9.38 7.13 -14.00
N LEU A 331 10.02 6.06 -14.41
CA LEU A 331 10.84 5.20 -13.56
C LEU A 331 12.28 5.67 -13.57
N ARG A 332 12.97 5.60 -12.43
CA ARG A 332 14.40 5.91 -12.30
C ARG A 332 15.09 4.90 -11.39
N THR A 333 16.38 4.70 -11.62
CA THR A 333 17.21 3.89 -10.72
C THR A 333 18.38 4.71 -10.20
N TYR A 334 18.79 4.39 -8.96
CA TYR A 334 19.94 4.95 -8.27
C TYR A 334 20.78 3.80 -7.72
N ASP A 335 22.10 3.91 -7.80
CA ASP A 335 23.02 3.01 -7.12
C ASP A 335 23.36 3.61 -5.74
N LEU A 336 22.79 3.03 -4.69
CA LEU A 336 22.93 3.53 -3.32
C LEU A 336 24.36 3.47 -2.78
N THR A 337 25.26 2.73 -3.44
CA THR A 337 26.70 2.70 -3.09
C THR A 337 27.49 3.85 -3.69
N ARG A 338 26.91 4.56 -4.68
CA ARG A 338 27.56 5.63 -5.42
C ARG A 338 26.94 7.01 -5.24
N GLY A 339 25.91 7.06 -4.38
CA GLY A 339 25.17 8.30 -4.11
C GLY A 339 23.88 8.42 -4.92
N TRP A 340 23.42 9.67 -5.14
CA TRP A 340 22.06 9.97 -5.62
C TRP A 340 22.04 10.40 -7.11
N GLU A 341 22.88 9.80 -7.93
CA GLU A 341 22.86 10.04 -9.37
C GLU A 341 21.95 9.04 -10.09
N VAL A 342 21.07 9.53 -10.95
CA VAL A 342 20.20 8.69 -11.78
C VAL A 342 21.05 7.85 -12.73
N GLN A 343 20.92 6.53 -12.65
CA GLN A 343 21.65 5.60 -13.51
C GLN A 343 20.85 5.28 -14.78
N VAL A 344 19.56 5.00 -14.64
CA VAL A 344 18.66 4.69 -15.76
C VAL A 344 17.34 5.43 -15.55
N SER A 345 16.70 5.82 -16.63
CA SER A 345 15.35 6.39 -16.64
C SER A 345 14.54 5.78 -17.78
N ALA A 346 13.27 5.45 -17.50
CA ALA A 346 12.34 4.91 -18.47
C ALA A 346 10.96 5.53 -18.31
N GLU A 347 10.28 5.77 -19.43
CA GLU A 347 8.91 6.28 -19.45
C GLU A 347 7.91 5.15 -19.57
N ILE A 348 6.81 5.22 -18.81
CA ILE A 348 5.69 4.29 -18.84
C ILE A 348 4.63 4.83 -19.81
N SER A 349 4.38 4.14 -20.91
CA SER A 349 3.29 4.50 -21.83
C SER A 349 1.92 4.36 -21.16
N HIS A 350 0.92 5.14 -21.59
CA HIS A 350 -0.46 4.94 -21.14
C HIS A 350 -1.07 3.67 -21.73
N ILE A 351 -1.86 2.94 -20.92
CA ILE A 351 -2.64 1.80 -21.38
C ILE A 351 -3.54 2.24 -22.56
N ASP A 352 -3.41 1.58 -23.70
CA ASP A 352 -4.12 1.89 -24.94
C ASP A 352 -3.98 3.38 -25.38
N GLY A 353 -2.89 4.06 -25.00
CA GLY A 353 -2.64 5.47 -25.31
C GLY A 353 -3.64 6.45 -24.70
N ARG A 354 -4.37 6.04 -23.64
CA ARG A 354 -5.39 6.85 -22.96
C ARG A 354 -4.99 7.14 -21.54
N PHE A 355 -5.53 8.23 -20.99
CA PHE A 355 -5.26 8.64 -19.61
C PHE A 355 -5.50 7.48 -18.63
N SER A 356 -4.48 7.23 -17.80
CA SER A 356 -4.41 6.25 -16.74
C SER A 356 -3.41 6.76 -15.71
N TYR A 357 -3.38 6.19 -14.53
CA TYR A 357 -2.41 6.54 -13.51
C TYR A 357 -1.70 5.28 -12.98
N ILE A 358 -0.55 5.47 -12.37
CA ILE A 358 0.20 4.42 -11.70
C ILE A 358 -0.32 4.32 -10.26
N SER A 359 -0.77 3.13 -9.88
CA SER A 359 -1.37 2.86 -8.57
C SER A 359 -0.49 2.01 -7.66
N GLY A 360 0.68 1.63 -8.12
CA GLY A 360 1.62 0.88 -7.29
C GLY A 360 2.87 0.46 -8.04
N MET A 361 3.92 0.23 -7.26
CA MET A 361 5.19 -0.31 -7.72
C MET A 361 5.70 -1.29 -6.67
N VAL A 362 6.07 -2.50 -7.08
CA VAL A 362 6.54 -3.56 -6.19
C VAL A 362 7.71 -4.32 -6.80
N LEU A 363 8.54 -4.92 -5.95
CA LEU A 363 9.50 -5.93 -6.40
C LEU A 363 8.78 -7.22 -6.76
N ALA A 364 9.28 -7.94 -7.76
CA ALA A 364 8.73 -9.25 -8.12
C ALA A 364 9.04 -10.35 -7.09
N GLU A 365 10.09 -10.15 -6.30
CA GLU A 365 10.51 -11.01 -5.19
C GLU A 365 10.21 -10.26 -3.90
N GLY A 366 9.27 -10.75 -3.12
CA GLY A 366 8.89 -10.21 -1.81
C GLY A 366 9.30 -11.14 -0.68
#